data_41155aee68f3becfddc187c66403b0c6
#
_entry.id   41155aee68f3becfddc187c66403b0c6
#
_cell.length_a   1.000
_cell.length_b   1.000
_cell.length_c   1.000
_cell.angle_alpha   90.00
_cell.angle_beta   90.00
_cell.angle_gamma   90.00
#
_symmetry.space_group_name_H-M   'P 1'
#
loop_
_entity.id
_entity.type
_entity.pdbx_description
1 polymer ?
#
loop_
_entity_poly.entity_id
_entity_poly.type
_entity_poly.pdbx_seq_one_letter_code
_entity_poly.pdbx_strand_id
1 'polypeptide(L)'
;LKGARPSGVRLSGGEFRGRVLAAPKGARPSEGRVREALFSIWGQRLEGARLLDLFAGSGAVALESIGRGALRAVAVEGNPQALETIEANAAKLGKGLIEIRKMTLPAGLAKLAEIGERFDLVFADPPYAFNAYSVLLEGIAPLLAEEGEAVIEHSARVQLVAEVGELVRTDVRRYGEIALSFYRRGAD
;
A
#
# COMPACT_ATOMS: atom_id res chain seq x y z
N LEU A 1 -29.24 23.91 -0.19
CA LEU A 1 -27.78 23.81 -0.24
C LEU A 1 -27.39 22.36 0.02
N LYS A 2 -27.13 21.58 -1.05
CA LYS A 2 -26.54 20.25 -0.91
C LYS A 2 -25.08 20.46 -0.50
N GLY A 3 -24.77 20.17 0.76
CA GLY A 3 -23.42 20.22 1.26
C GLY A 3 -22.50 19.36 0.40
N ALA A 4 -21.42 19.95 -0.12
CA ALA A 4 -20.36 19.23 -0.81
C ALA A 4 -19.88 18.12 0.13
N ARG A 5 -19.92 16.86 -0.33
CA ARG A 5 -19.32 15.74 0.42
C ARG A 5 -17.85 16.07 0.59
N PRO A 6 -17.27 15.98 1.79
CA PRO A 6 -15.86 16.23 1.98
C PRO A 6 -15.08 15.29 1.05
N SER A 7 -14.25 15.87 0.20
CA SER A 7 -13.31 15.13 -0.67
C SER A 7 -12.24 14.51 0.22
N GLY A 8 -12.49 13.31 0.74
CA GLY A 8 -11.58 12.64 1.65
C GLY A 8 -11.68 11.11 1.55
N VAL A 9 -10.64 10.45 2.04
CA VAL A 9 -10.54 8.99 2.12
C VAL A 9 -11.08 8.53 3.46
N ARG A 10 -12.23 7.80 3.45
CA ARG A 10 -12.82 7.25 4.67
C ARG A 10 -12.20 5.89 4.98
N LEU A 11 -11.67 5.72 6.19
CA LEU A 11 -11.16 4.43 6.67
C LEU A 11 -12.33 3.45 6.90
N SER A 12 -12.15 2.20 6.44
CA SER A 12 -13.23 1.22 6.35
C SER A 12 -13.31 0.30 7.56
N GLY A 13 -12.24 0.16 8.34
CA GLY A 13 -12.19 -0.79 9.44
C GLY A 13 -11.20 -0.45 10.55
N GLY A 14 -11.13 -1.35 11.54
CA GLY A 14 -10.28 -1.23 12.70
C GLY A 14 -10.65 -0.10 13.63
N GLU A 15 -9.75 0.26 14.53
CA GLU A 15 -9.92 1.33 15.52
C GLU A 15 -10.29 2.68 14.90
N PHE A 16 -9.76 2.97 13.70
CA PHE A 16 -9.97 4.25 13.02
C PHE A 16 -11.16 4.23 12.04
N ARG A 17 -12.02 3.23 12.09
CA ARG A 17 -13.18 3.11 11.21
C ARG A 17 -14.02 4.39 11.19
N GLY A 18 -14.35 4.84 9.98
CA GLY A 18 -15.19 6.02 9.75
C GLY A 18 -14.43 7.35 9.79
N ARG A 19 -13.17 7.39 10.26
CA ARG A 19 -12.35 8.59 10.21
C ARG A 19 -12.10 8.96 8.74
N VAL A 20 -12.09 10.26 8.47
CA VAL A 20 -11.87 10.80 7.12
C VAL A 20 -10.51 11.47 7.04
N LEU A 21 -9.67 10.95 6.16
CA LEU A 21 -8.35 11.48 5.85
C LEU A 21 -8.44 12.47 4.69
N ALA A 22 -7.54 13.44 4.65
CA ALA A 22 -7.35 14.27 3.47
C ALA A 22 -6.88 13.38 2.29
N ALA A 23 -7.44 13.59 1.12
CA ALA A 23 -7.01 12.93 -0.11
C ALA A 23 -6.01 13.82 -0.86
N PRO A 24 -4.94 13.29 -1.46
CA PRO A 24 -4.13 14.04 -2.40
C PRO A 24 -4.97 14.45 -3.61
N LYS A 25 -4.57 15.52 -4.30
CA LYS A 25 -5.26 15.97 -5.51
C LYS A 25 -5.29 14.84 -6.55
N GLY A 26 -6.49 14.51 -7.06
CA GLY A 26 -6.68 13.48 -8.08
C GLY A 26 -7.02 12.08 -7.56
N ALA A 27 -7.16 11.88 -6.24
CA ALA A 27 -7.63 10.62 -5.68
C ALA A 27 -9.01 10.22 -6.23
N ARG A 28 -9.18 8.93 -6.57
CA ARG A 28 -10.39 8.42 -7.22
C ARG A 28 -11.38 7.83 -6.21
N PRO A 29 -12.71 7.95 -6.44
CA PRO A 29 -13.72 7.34 -5.56
C PRO A 29 -13.65 5.81 -5.48
N SER A 30 -13.08 5.13 -6.48
CA SER A 30 -12.93 3.66 -6.54
C SER A 30 -11.91 3.10 -5.54
N GLU A 31 -10.93 3.90 -5.13
CA GLU A 31 -9.85 3.49 -4.22
C GLU A 31 -10.38 2.94 -2.88
N GLY A 32 -11.49 3.46 -2.38
CA GLY A 32 -12.09 3.00 -1.12
C GLY A 32 -12.57 1.56 -1.16
N ARG A 33 -13.18 1.11 -2.27
CA ARG A 33 -13.70 -0.26 -2.43
C ARG A 33 -12.58 -1.27 -2.60
N VAL A 34 -11.56 -0.91 -3.37
CA VAL A 34 -10.39 -1.78 -3.60
C VAL A 34 -9.62 -1.97 -2.30
N ARG A 35 -9.42 -0.89 -1.53
CA ARG A 35 -8.78 -0.95 -0.21
C ARG A 35 -9.58 -1.81 0.78
N GLU A 36 -10.91 -1.68 0.82
CA GLU A 36 -11.76 -2.54 1.65
C GLU A 36 -11.64 -4.01 1.26
N ALA A 37 -11.60 -4.33 -0.03
CA ALA A 37 -11.38 -5.67 -0.53
C ALA A 37 -9.98 -6.20 -0.14
N LEU A 38 -8.93 -5.39 -0.27
CA LEU A 38 -7.58 -5.72 0.16
C LEU A 38 -7.53 -6.12 1.63
N PHE A 39 -8.10 -5.30 2.52
CA PHE A 39 -8.14 -5.59 3.95
C PHE A 39 -9.00 -6.81 4.29
N SER A 40 -10.08 -7.05 3.55
CA SER A 40 -10.88 -8.27 3.68
C SER A 40 -10.07 -9.52 3.33
N ILE A 41 -9.26 -9.47 2.27
CA ILE A 41 -8.41 -10.57 1.83
C ILE A 41 -7.31 -10.85 2.86
N TRP A 42 -6.66 -9.81 3.36
CA TRP A 42 -5.61 -9.95 4.37
C TRP A 42 -6.17 -10.47 5.72
N GLY A 43 -7.36 -10.02 6.10
CA GLY A 43 -8.05 -10.51 7.28
C GLY A 43 -7.17 -10.54 8.53
N GLN A 44 -7.09 -11.71 9.18
CA GLN A 44 -6.30 -11.91 10.40
C GLN A 44 -4.78 -11.81 10.21
N ARG A 45 -4.28 -11.87 8.98
CA ARG A 45 -2.84 -11.70 8.69
C ARG A 45 -2.32 -10.30 9.03
N LEU A 46 -3.20 -9.33 9.26
CA LEU A 46 -2.83 -7.98 9.70
C LEU A 46 -2.42 -7.93 11.16
N GLU A 47 -2.96 -8.79 12.01
CA GLU A 47 -2.64 -8.81 13.43
C GLU A 47 -1.16 -9.11 13.65
N GLY A 48 -0.45 -8.17 14.27
CA GLY A 48 0.97 -8.28 14.52
C GLY A 48 1.87 -8.12 13.27
N ALA A 49 1.31 -7.88 12.08
CA ALA A 49 2.08 -7.78 10.84
C ALA A 49 2.91 -6.49 10.75
N ARG A 50 4.03 -6.59 10.06
CA ARG A 50 4.84 -5.44 9.59
C ARG A 50 4.42 -5.16 8.15
N LEU A 51 3.86 -3.97 7.90
CA LEU A 51 3.37 -3.56 6.60
C LEU A 51 4.27 -2.50 5.97
N LEU A 52 4.52 -2.64 4.67
CA LEU A 52 5.14 -1.63 3.81
C LEU A 52 4.12 -1.13 2.79
N ASP A 53 3.84 0.17 2.81
CA ASP A 53 2.92 0.86 1.90
C ASP A 53 3.74 1.72 0.93
N LEU A 54 3.85 1.28 -0.31
CA LEU A 54 4.62 1.93 -1.38
C LEU A 54 3.70 2.80 -2.23
N PHE A 55 4.15 4.01 -2.58
CA PHE A 55 3.32 5.04 -3.21
C PHE A 55 2.13 5.42 -2.33
N ALA A 56 2.40 5.68 -1.05
CA ALA A 56 1.40 5.68 0.00
C ALA A 56 0.33 6.79 -0.09
N GLY A 57 0.54 7.83 -0.90
CA GLY A 57 -0.46 8.85 -1.21
C GLY A 57 -1.03 9.55 0.02
N SER A 58 -2.25 9.21 0.43
CA SER A 58 -2.88 9.71 1.66
C SER A 58 -2.40 9.02 2.94
N GLY A 59 -1.66 7.92 2.82
CA GLY A 59 -1.30 7.04 3.93
C GLY A 59 -2.46 6.14 4.42
N ALA A 60 -3.55 6.05 3.66
CA ALA A 60 -4.75 5.35 4.11
C ALA A 60 -4.52 3.86 4.39
N VAL A 61 -3.72 3.17 3.55
CA VAL A 61 -3.41 1.75 3.76
C VAL A 61 -2.57 1.57 5.01
N ALA A 62 -1.48 2.32 5.16
CA ALA A 62 -0.62 2.25 6.34
C ALA A 62 -1.38 2.56 7.63
N LEU A 63 -2.17 3.65 7.66
CA LEU A 63 -2.92 4.07 8.85
C LEU A 63 -4.04 3.09 9.19
N GLU A 64 -4.79 2.59 8.20
CA GLU A 64 -5.85 1.62 8.44
C GLU A 64 -5.28 0.28 8.92
N SER A 65 -4.09 -0.14 8.44
CA SER A 65 -3.44 -1.37 8.88
C SER A 65 -3.11 -1.32 10.38
N ILE A 66 -2.62 -0.20 10.88
CA ILE A 66 -2.38 0.01 12.33
C ILE A 66 -3.70 -0.10 13.10
N GLY A 67 -4.75 0.58 12.63
CA GLY A 67 -6.08 0.47 13.25
C GLY A 67 -6.68 -0.94 13.24
N ARG A 68 -6.18 -1.83 12.39
CA ARG A 68 -6.58 -3.24 12.27
C ARG A 68 -5.63 -4.21 12.98
N GLY A 69 -4.65 -3.72 13.75
CA GLY A 69 -3.77 -4.54 14.57
C GLY A 69 -2.38 -4.80 14.02
N ALA A 70 -1.98 -4.16 12.93
CA ALA A 70 -0.59 -4.26 12.46
C ALA A 70 0.38 -3.74 13.53
N LEU A 71 1.48 -4.47 13.70
CA LEU A 71 2.53 -4.11 14.67
C LEU A 71 3.28 -2.84 14.25
N ARG A 72 3.51 -2.70 12.94
CA ARG A 72 4.25 -1.58 12.35
C ARG A 72 3.79 -1.34 10.93
N ALA A 73 3.73 -0.08 10.55
CA ALA A 73 3.52 0.31 9.16
C ALA A 73 4.54 1.37 8.74
N VAL A 74 5.16 1.14 7.58
CA VAL A 74 6.07 2.07 6.92
C VAL A 74 5.43 2.55 5.64
N ALA A 75 5.22 3.86 5.52
CA ALA A 75 4.68 4.51 4.33
C ALA A 75 5.83 5.15 3.54
N VAL A 76 5.99 4.77 2.29
CA VAL A 76 7.01 5.30 1.39
C VAL A 76 6.34 6.15 0.32
N GLU A 77 6.77 7.41 0.21
CA GLU A 77 6.22 8.35 -0.75
C GLU A 77 7.33 9.29 -1.27
N GLY A 78 7.29 9.61 -2.56
CA GLY A 78 8.26 10.50 -3.21
C GLY A 78 7.72 11.90 -3.50
N ASN A 79 6.40 12.06 -3.58
CA ASN A 79 5.77 13.33 -3.90
C ASN A 79 5.68 14.23 -2.66
N PRO A 80 6.24 15.45 -2.67
CA PRO A 80 6.23 16.34 -1.51
C PRO A 80 4.83 16.69 -1.00
N GLN A 81 3.85 16.91 -1.89
CA GLN A 81 2.48 17.24 -1.50
C GLN A 81 1.76 16.05 -0.85
N ALA A 82 2.03 14.83 -1.33
CA ALA A 82 1.51 13.62 -0.72
C ALA A 82 2.15 13.39 0.66
N LEU A 83 3.44 13.66 0.83
CA LEU A 83 4.13 13.59 2.13
C LEU A 83 3.48 14.51 3.16
N GLU A 84 3.23 15.78 2.83
CA GLU A 84 2.51 16.70 3.71
C GLU A 84 1.11 16.16 4.07
N THR A 85 0.43 15.54 3.10
CA THR A 85 -0.88 14.93 3.31
C THR A 85 -0.82 13.74 4.28
N ILE A 86 0.17 12.83 4.13
CA ILE A 86 0.34 11.70 5.04
C ILE A 86 0.66 12.19 6.46
N GLU A 87 1.57 13.14 6.60
CA GLU A 87 1.96 13.69 7.90
C GLU A 87 0.76 14.32 8.62
N ALA A 88 -0.05 15.11 7.91
CA ALA A 88 -1.26 15.71 8.45
C ALA A 88 -2.31 14.66 8.83
N ASN A 89 -2.49 13.60 8.02
CA ASN A 89 -3.41 12.52 8.30
C ASN A 89 -2.97 11.69 9.51
N ALA A 90 -1.69 11.35 9.60
CA ALA A 90 -1.13 10.63 10.73
C ALA A 90 -1.29 11.43 12.03
N ALA A 91 -0.98 12.73 12.01
CA ALA A 91 -1.12 13.62 13.17
C ALA A 91 -2.56 13.70 13.71
N LYS A 92 -3.58 13.59 12.83
CA LYS A 92 -5.00 13.58 13.22
C LYS A 92 -5.42 12.31 13.97
N LEU A 93 -4.80 11.18 13.70
CA LEU A 93 -5.12 9.90 14.32
C LEU A 93 -4.28 9.64 15.57
N GLY A 94 -3.03 10.09 15.57
CA GLY A 94 -2.10 9.96 16.69
C GLY A 94 -0.65 10.10 16.22
N LYS A 95 0.20 10.67 17.07
CA LYS A 95 1.62 10.83 16.72
C LYS A 95 2.33 9.48 16.76
N GLY A 96 3.21 9.23 15.78
CA GLY A 96 4.08 8.05 15.77
C GLY A 96 3.39 6.74 15.39
N LEU A 97 2.15 6.78 14.86
CA LEU A 97 1.41 5.58 14.44
C LEU A 97 2.08 4.85 13.29
N ILE A 98 2.65 5.60 12.35
CA ILE A 98 3.34 5.07 11.17
C ILE A 98 4.69 5.73 11.00
N GLU A 99 5.62 5.04 10.36
CA GLU A 99 6.88 5.60 9.90
C GLU A 99 6.72 6.09 8.45
N ILE A 100 7.09 7.36 8.19
CA ILE A 100 6.99 7.96 6.86
C ILE A 100 8.40 8.11 6.30
N ARG A 101 8.66 7.56 5.12
CA ARG A 101 9.94 7.64 4.43
C ARG A 101 9.80 8.33 3.08
N LYS A 102 10.55 9.41 2.92
CA LYS A 102 10.63 10.13 1.64
C LYS A 102 11.61 9.42 0.73
N MET A 103 11.09 8.73 -0.28
CA MET A 103 11.90 8.01 -1.28
C MET A 103 11.21 8.04 -2.64
N THR A 104 12.02 8.19 -3.70
CA THR A 104 11.56 7.99 -5.07
C THR A 104 11.57 6.50 -5.40
N LEU A 105 10.45 5.97 -5.88
CA LEU A 105 10.26 4.57 -6.21
C LEU A 105 10.33 4.35 -7.74
N PRO A 106 10.85 3.19 -8.19
CA PRO A 106 11.33 2.04 -7.40
C PRO A 106 12.77 2.17 -6.89
N ALA A 107 13.54 3.17 -7.32
CA ALA A 107 14.98 3.32 -7.02
C ALA A 107 15.31 3.30 -5.50
N GLY A 108 14.40 3.81 -4.67
CA GLY A 108 14.60 3.84 -3.21
C GLY A 108 14.55 2.48 -2.52
N LEU A 109 14.03 1.43 -3.17
CA LEU A 109 13.86 0.10 -2.56
C LEU A 109 15.19 -0.55 -2.18
N ALA A 110 16.25 -0.30 -2.95
CA ALA A 110 17.59 -0.82 -2.65
C ALA A 110 18.07 -0.38 -1.25
N LYS A 111 17.81 0.88 -0.88
CA LYS A 111 18.17 1.40 0.44
C LYS A 111 17.42 0.71 1.58
N LEU A 112 16.15 0.36 1.37
CA LEU A 112 15.37 -0.42 2.35
C LEU A 112 15.94 -1.83 2.51
N ALA A 113 16.34 -2.46 1.41
CA ALA A 113 16.94 -3.78 1.41
C ALA A 113 18.31 -3.80 2.14
N GLU A 114 19.14 -2.76 1.95
CA GLU A 114 20.43 -2.59 2.63
C GLU A 114 20.30 -2.52 4.17
N ILE A 115 19.20 -1.93 4.67
CA ILE A 115 18.92 -1.86 6.11
C ILE A 115 18.53 -3.25 6.67
N GLY A 116 18.23 -4.22 5.82
CA GLY A 116 17.88 -5.59 6.22
C GLY A 116 16.45 -5.73 6.75
N GLU A 117 15.59 -4.74 6.54
CA GLU A 117 14.20 -4.82 6.96
C GLU A 117 13.41 -5.86 6.15
N ARG A 118 12.45 -6.50 6.82
CA ARG A 118 11.52 -7.47 6.20
C ARG A 118 10.11 -7.15 6.63
N PHE A 119 9.18 -7.31 5.69
CA PHE A 119 7.77 -7.03 5.88
C PHE A 119 6.93 -8.26 5.58
N ASP A 120 5.89 -8.44 6.37
CA ASP A 120 4.94 -9.55 6.22
C ASP A 120 3.93 -9.25 5.11
N LEU A 121 3.58 -7.96 4.95
CA LEU A 121 2.69 -7.46 3.91
C LEU A 121 3.30 -6.25 3.22
N VAL A 122 3.32 -6.26 1.89
CA VAL A 122 3.74 -5.13 1.06
C VAL A 122 2.60 -4.75 0.14
N PHE A 123 2.21 -3.49 0.12
CA PHE A 123 1.24 -2.95 -0.83
C PHE A 123 1.90 -1.89 -1.71
N ALA A 124 1.57 -1.86 -2.97
CA ALA A 124 2.00 -0.82 -3.90
C ALA A 124 0.86 -0.40 -4.82
N ASP A 125 0.57 0.90 -4.85
CA ASP A 125 -0.36 1.55 -5.78
C ASP A 125 0.37 2.63 -6.58
N PRO A 126 1.17 2.23 -7.58
CA PRO A 126 1.93 3.17 -8.39
C PRO A 126 1.01 4.06 -9.24
N PRO A 127 1.45 5.28 -9.62
CA PRO A 127 0.67 6.19 -10.44
C PRO A 127 0.30 5.57 -11.80
N TYR A 128 -0.81 6.03 -12.39
CA TYR A 128 -1.39 5.46 -13.63
C TYR A 128 -0.40 5.31 -14.80
N ALA A 129 0.55 6.24 -14.94
CA ALA A 129 1.57 6.22 -15.98
C ALA A 129 2.77 5.31 -15.67
N PHE A 130 2.75 4.60 -14.52
CA PHE A 130 3.84 3.73 -14.12
C PHE A 130 3.93 2.50 -15.02
N ASN A 131 5.14 2.15 -15.45
CA ASN A 131 5.41 1.02 -16.35
C ASN A 131 6.57 0.12 -15.90
N ALA A 132 7.25 0.46 -14.81
CA ALA A 132 8.42 -0.28 -14.32
C ALA A 132 8.05 -1.37 -13.28
N TYR A 133 6.98 -2.12 -13.53
CA TYR A 133 6.46 -3.12 -12.57
C TYR A 133 7.43 -4.25 -12.26
N SER A 134 8.19 -4.73 -13.25
CA SER A 134 9.20 -5.78 -13.02
C SER A 134 10.30 -5.28 -12.09
N VAL A 135 10.82 -4.07 -12.32
CA VAL A 135 11.82 -3.44 -11.45
C VAL A 135 11.28 -3.20 -10.04
N LEU A 136 10.00 -2.82 -9.92
CA LEU A 136 9.33 -2.66 -8.63
C LEU A 136 9.28 -4.00 -7.87
N LEU A 137 8.87 -5.08 -8.54
CA LEU A 137 8.77 -6.42 -7.96
C LEU A 137 10.15 -6.98 -7.57
N GLU A 138 11.16 -6.82 -8.43
CA GLU A 138 12.56 -7.18 -8.11
C GLU A 138 13.05 -6.45 -6.85
N GLY A 139 12.72 -5.17 -6.71
CA GLY A 139 13.06 -4.38 -5.52
C GLY A 139 12.26 -4.77 -4.27
N ILE A 140 11.05 -5.30 -4.42
CA ILE A 140 10.21 -5.79 -3.31
C ILE A 140 10.69 -7.14 -2.80
N ALA A 141 11.16 -8.04 -3.67
CA ALA A 141 11.54 -9.40 -3.30
C ALA A 141 12.45 -9.48 -2.05
N PRO A 142 13.56 -8.73 -1.96
CA PRO A 142 14.42 -8.77 -0.78
C PRO A 142 13.76 -8.19 0.48
N LEU A 143 12.65 -7.46 0.37
CA LEU A 143 11.94 -6.85 1.49
C LEU A 143 10.83 -7.75 2.06
N LEU A 144 10.44 -8.80 1.37
CA LEU A 144 9.44 -9.73 1.88
C LEU A 144 10.01 -10.66 2.94
N ALA A 145 9.28 -10.87 4.03
CA ALA A 145 9.48 -11.97 4.94
C ALA A 145 9.25 -13.31 4.21
N GLU A 146 9.66 -14.42 4.78
CA GLU A 146 9.55 -15.76 4.18
C GLU A 146 8.12 -16.08 3.75
N GLU A 147 7.15 -15.91 4.64
CA GLU A 147 5.72 -16.09 4.40
C GLU A 147 5.01 -14.79 3.95
N GLY A 148 5.77 -13.77 3.56
CA GLY A 148 5.27 -12.46 3.20
C GLY A 148 4.51 -12.46 1.88
N GLU A 149 3.66 -11.44 1.70
CA GLU A 149 2.89 -11.24 0.47
C GLU A 149 3.01 -9.80 -0.01
N ALA A 150 3.27 -9.63 -1.29
CA ALA A 150 3.19 -8.35 -1.96
C ALA A 150 1.92 -8.26 -2.80
N VAL A 151 1.23 -7.13 -2.73
CA VAL A 151 0.04 -6.84 -3.53
C VAL A 151 0.28 -5.59 -4.33
N ILE A 152 0.15 -5.70 -5.64
CA ILE A 152 0.31 -4.59 -6.58
C ILE A 152 -1.06 -4.20 -7.13
N GLU A 153 -1.47 -2.95 -6.89
CA GLU A 153 -2.62 -2.36 -7.56
C GLU A 153 -2.20 -1.83 -8.93
N HIS A 154 -2.96 -2.14 -9.96
CA HIS A 154 -2.67 -1.71 -11.33
C HIS A 154 -3.95 -1.64 -12.17
N SER A 155 -3.87 -1.04 -13.36
CA SER A 155 -4.97 -1.10 -14.33
C SER A 155 -5.25 -2.54 -14.74
N ALA A 156 -6.52 -2.94 -14.76
CA ALA A 156 -6.93 -4.28 -15.22
C ALA A 156 -6.58 -4.55 -16.71
N ARG A 157 -6.18 -3.52 -17.46
CA ARG A 157 -5.68 -3.63 -18.84
C ARG A 157 -4.21 -3.98 -18.91
N VAL A 158 -3.46 -3.81 -17.82
CA VAL A 158 -2.04 -4.16 -17.71
C VAL A 158 -1.93 -5.59 -17.23
N GLN A 159 -1.16 -6.40 -17.94
CA GLN A 159 -0.83 -7.75 -17.52
C GLN A 159 0.57 -7.75 -16.91
N LEU A 160 0.64 -7.96 -15.59
CA LEU A 160 1.91 -8.12 -14.92
C LEU A 160 2.49 -9.51 -15.19
N VAL A 161 3.81 -9.63 -15.06
CA VAL A 161 4.52 -10.92 -15.22
C VAL A 161 4.07 -11.93 -14.16
N ALA A 162 4.07 -13.21 -14.52
CA ALA A 162 3.73 -14.28 -13.59
C ALA A 162 4.86 -14.57 -12.61
N GLU A 163 6.11 -14.38 -13.03
CA GLU A 163 7.31 -14.64 -12.24
C GLU A 163 8.33 -13.54 -12.45
N VAL A 164 9.00 -13.12 -11.42
CA VAL A 164 10.12 -12.17 -11.46
C VAL A 164 11.07 -12.42 -10.30
N GLY A 165 12.32 -12.81 -10.60
CA GLY A 165 13.27 -13.24 -9.58
C GLY A 165 12.68 -14.36 -8.72
N GLU A 166 12.65 -14.16 -7.42
CA GLU A 166 12.10 -15.11 -6.44
C GLU A 166 10.58 -15.01 -6.26
N LEU A 167 9.93 -14.03 -6.91
CA LEU A 167 8.50 -13.80 -6.73
C LEU A 167 7.68 -14.52 -7.79
N VAL A 168 6.66 -15.20 -7.33
CA VAL A 168 5.64 -15.86 -8.14
C VAL A 168 4.28 -15.23 -7.86
N ARG A 169 3.54 -14.90 -8.91
CA ARG A 169 2.18 -14.40 -8.79
C ARG A 169 1.23 -15.54 -8.42
N THR A 170 0.60 -15.42 -7.27
CA THR A 170 -0.29 -16.45 -6.70
C THR A 170 -1.77 -16.22 -7.03
N ASP A 171 -2.17 -14.95 -7.23
CA ASP A 171 -3.58 -14.60 -7.51
C ASP A 171 -3.67 -13.27 -8.27
N VAL A 172 -4.79 -13.05 -8.96
CA VAL A 172 -5.18 -11.77 -9.56
C VAL A 172 -6.67 -11.54 -9.34
N ARG A 173 -7.02 -10.43 -8.72
CA ARG A 173 -8.42 -10.05 -8.50
C ARG A 173 -8.75 -8.75 -9.20
N ARG A 174 -9.85 -8.72 -9.93
CA ARG A 174 -10.30 -7.58 -10.72
C ARG A 174 -11.50 -6.90 -10.10
N TYR A 175 -11.43 -5.57 -10.03
CA TYR A 175 -12.48 -4.69 -9.50
C TYR A 175 -12.75 -3.57 -10.51
N GLY A 176 -13.55 -3.86 -11.53
CA GLY A 176 -13.76 -2.95 -12.65
C GLY A 176 -12.49 -2.71 -13.46
N GLU A 177 -12.01 -1.47 -13.52
CA GLU A 177 -10.80 -1.11 -14.26
C GLU A 177 -9.50 -1.29 -13.45
N ILE A 178 -9.60 -1.72 -12.20
CA ILE A 178 -8.48 -1.96 -11.29
C ILE A 178 -8.30 -3.46 -11.08
N ALA A 179 -7.05 -3.88 -10.96
CA ALA A 179 -6.67 -5.24 -10.55
C ALA A 179 -5.70 -5.20 -9.39
N LEU A 180 -5.77 -6.20 -8.53
CA LEU A 180 -4.80 -6.53 -7.49
C LEU A 180 -4.08 -7.81 -7.89
N SER A 181 -2.77 -7.75 -8.08
CA SER A 181 -1.92 -8.92 -8.33
C SER A 181 -1.15 -9.26 -7.06
N PHE A 182 -1.25 -10.51 -6.63
CA PHE A 182 -0.66 -11.03 -5.40
C PHE A 182 0.60 -11.83 -5.72
N TYR A 183 1.68 -11.57 -5.00
CA TYR A 183 2.97 -12.23 -5.17
C TYR A 183 3.50 -12.75 -3.85
N ARG A 184 4.14 -13.91 -3.89
CA ARG A 184 4.89 -14.52 -2.78
C ARG A 184 6.22 -15.03 -3.28
N ARG A 185 7.12 -15.36 -2.36
CA ARG A 185 8.32 -16.13 -2.72
C ARG A 185 7.90 -17.48 -3.27
N GLY A 186 8.51 -17.91 -4.38
CA GLY A 186 8.39 -19.28 -4.89
C GLY A 186 8.93 -20.26 -3.84
N ALA A 187 8.37 -21.48 -3.84
CA ALA A 187 9.00 -22.56 -3.09
C ALA A 187 10.31 -22.95 -3.81
N ASP A 188 11.40 -23.10 -3.04
CA ASP A 188 12.65 -23.68 -3.53
C ASP A 188 12.45 -25.13 -3.99
#